data_0e0a48f4f1d1db7add5fbc43821a5ecb
#
_entry.id   0e0a48f4f1d1db7add5fbc43821a5ecb
#
_cell.length_a   1.000
_cell.length_b   1.000
_cell.length_c   1.000
_cell.angle_alpha   90.00
_cell.angle_beta   90.00
_cell.angle_gamma   90.00
#
_symmetry.space_group_name_H-M   'P 1'
#
loop_
_entity.id
_entity.type
_entity.pdbx_description
1 polymer ?
#
loop_
_entity_poly.entity_id
_entity_poly.type
_entity_poly.pdbx_seq_one_letter_code
_entity_poly.pdbx_strand_id
1 'polypeptide(L)'
;MPDRGTDFSADGSIVRKKLFKQLQNIIFAQQTSTTNSIAQNYKTMIQSMTGFGRGCASSSSKKITVEIKSLNSKQFDAAARIPHIFREYDIEIRSRVAKALERGKVDICVAVESTATETTSTVNVDILGLYKRQLEEMGKKLGLPGPADWYSLLMHMPDAMKSEQQAAAADDYAALIEACGDAIATLREFRLQEGRKLYDFFRSKIENIGSLLEEIEPYEAERVPKIKMRLEEQLERLSSIEYDAGRLEQEMIFYIEKLDVNEEKLRLRSHLNYFLETLGDEELPKEGQGKKLGFIAQEMGREINTLGSKSNNADMQKIVVRMKDELEQIKEQVLNVL
;
A
#
# COMPACT_ATOMS: atom_id res chain seq x y z
N MET A 1 21.39 -11.67 -78.16
CA MET A 1 22.05 -11.83 -76.85
C MET A 1 21.19 -11.09 -75.84
N PRO A 2 20.50 -11.73 -74.88
CA PRO A 2 19.63 -11.09 -73.91
C PRO A 2 20.41 -10.74 -72.63
N ASP A 3 20.12 -9.59 -72.17
CA ASP A 3 20.59 -8.94 -70.96
C ASP A 3 20.05 -9.66 -69.71
N ARG A 4 20.95 -10.01 -68.75
CA ARG A 4 20.61 -10.61 -67.50
C ARG A 4 20.66 -9.50 -66.44
N GLY A 5 19.53 -8.86 -66.19
CA GLY A 5 19.31 -8.02 -65.03
C GLY A 5 19.17 -8.89 -63.77
N THR A 6 20.17 -8.88 -62.93
CA THR A 6 20.13 -9.54 -61.59
C THR A 6 19.32 -8.68 -60.62
N ASP A 7 18.18 -9.20 -60.27
CA ASP A 7 17.27 -8.68 -59.25
C ASP A 7 17.81 -8.99 -57.84
N PHE A 8 18.53 -8.06 -57.22
CA PHE A 8 19.23 -8.24 -55.89
C PHE A 8 18.61 -7.39 -54.77
N SER A 9 17.39 -6.86 -54.91
CA SER A 9 16.84 -5.91 -53.92
C SER A 9 15.78 -6.49 -52.94
N ALA A 10 15.23 -7.67 -53.20
CA ALA A 10 14.14 -8.21 -52.40
C ALA A 10 14.59 -8.97 -51.15
N ASP A 11 15.78 -9.55 -51.19
CA ASP A 11 16.26 -10.48 -50.12
C ASP A 11 16.77 -9.76 -48.84
N GLY A 12 17.33 -8.56 -48.98
CA GLY A 12 17.86 -7.76 -47.87
C GLY A 12 16.80 -7.24 -46.91
N SER A 13 15.59 -6.99 -47.41
CA SER A 13 14.45 -6.50 -46.59
C SER A 13 13.86 -7.60 -45.71
N ILE A 14 13.75 -8.82 -46.22
CA ILE A 14 13.22 -10.00 -45.50
C ILE A 14 14.18 -10.43 -44.41
N VAL A 15 15.49 -10.43 -44.70
CA VAL A 15 16.54 -10.76 -43.72
C VAL A 15 16.57 -9.75 -42.57
N ARG A 16 16.50 -8.43 -42.87
CA ARG A 16 16.41 -7.39 -41.83
C ARG A 16 15.17 -7.50 -40.96
N LYS A 17 14.01 -7.78 -41.53
CA LYS A 17 12.76 -7.99 -40.77
C LYS A 17 12.85 -9.23 -39.85
N LYS A 18 13.44 -10.33 -40.30
CA LYS A 18 13.68 -11.52 -39.48
C LYS A 18 14.66 -11.27 -38.34
N LEU A 19 15.76 -10.54 -38.63
CA LEU A 19 16.75 -10.19 -37.61
C LEU A 19 16.16 -9.23 -36.55
N PHE A 20 15.36 -8.26 -36.99
CA PHE A 20 14.68 -7.31 -36.07
C PHE A 20 13.67 -8.04 -35.17
N LYS A 21 12.91 -8.99 -35.71
CA LYS A 21 11.97 -9.80 -34.93
C LYS A 21 12.69 -10.76 -33.95
N GLN A 22 13.85 -11.32 -34.32
CA GLN A 22 14.69 -12.09 -33.42
C GLN A 22 15.29 -11.24 -32.29
N LEU A 23 15.78 -10.03 -32.59
CA LEU A 23 16.29 -9.08 -31.60
C LEU A 23 15.18 -8.63 -30.62
N GLN A 24 13.99 -8.33 -31.12
CA GLN A 24 12.85 -8.03 -30.25
C GLN A 24 12.48 -9.21 -29.33
N ASN A 25 12.48 -10.45 -29.84
CA ASN A 25 12.21 -11.63 -29.04
C ASN A 25 13.31 -11.89 -27.98
N ILE A 26 14.59 -11.61 -28.29
CA ILE A 26 15.70 -11.74 -27.35
C ILE A 26 15.61 -10.65 -26.26
N ILE A 27 15.32 -9.40 -26.63
CA ILE A 27 15.12 -8.30 -25.69
C ILE A 27 13.92 -8.59 -24.77
N PHE A 28 12.82 -9.08 -25.34
CA PHE A 28 11.63 -9.47 -24.58
C PHE A 28 11.90 -10.66 -23.64
N ALA A 29 12.65 -11.67 -24.10
CA ALA A 29 13.06 -12.81 -23.28
C ALA A 29 14.05 -12.41 -22.17
N GLN A 30 14.96 -11.48 -22.41
CA GLN A 30 15.85 -10.94 -21.38
C GLN A 30 15.09 -10.06 -20.38
N GLN A 31 14.15 -9.22 -20.82
CA GLN A 31 13.30 -8.44 -19.92
C GLN A 31 12.40 -9.35 -19.07
N THR A 32 11.82 -10.41 -19.64
CA THR A 32 10.99 -11.37 -18.87
C THR A 32 11.82 -12.23 -17.92
N SER A 33 13.05 -12.61 -18.28
CA SER A 33 13.96 -13.37 -17.39
C SER A 33 14.47 -12.49 -16.24
N THR A 34 14.82 -11.24 -16.50
CA THR A 34 15.23 -10.28 -15.47
C THR A 34 14.03 -9.91 -14.56
N THR A 35 12.85 -9.72 -15.13
CA THR A 35 11.62 -9.46 -14.37
C THR A 35 11.20 -10.69 -13.54
N ASN A 36 11.37 -11.91 -14.04
CA ASN A 36 11.09 -13.13 -13.29
C ASN A 36 12.13 -13.41 -12.19
N SER A 37 13.41 -13.13 -12.41
CA SER A 37 14.45 -13.24 -11.37
C SER A 37 14.29 -12.16 -10.29
N ILE A 38 13.93 -10.95 -10.67
CA ILE A 38 13.55 -9.88 -9.77
C ILE A 38 12.25 -10.25 -9.05
N ALA A 39 11.23 -10.76 -9.75
CA ALA A 39 9.97 -11.20 -9.17
C ALA A 39 10.12 -12.39 -8.20
N GLN A 40 11.05 -13.31 -8.43
CA GLN A 40 11.35 -14.39 -7.49
C GLN A 40 12.06 -13.89 -6.22
N ASN A 41 12.98 -12.94 -6.34
CA ASN A 41 13.57 -12.26 -5.16
C ASN A 41 12.58 -11.37 -4.40
N TYR A 42 11.51 -10.90 -5.06
CA TYR A 42 10.47 -10.08 -4.44
C TYR A 42 9.38 -10.89 -3.70
N LYS A 43 9.36 -12.22 -3.86
CA LYS A 43 8.32 -13.08 -3.26
C LYS A 43 8.47 -13.24 -1.75
N THR A 44 9.58 -12.82 -1.17
CA THR A 44 10.06 -13.17 0.17
C THR A 44 10.09 -12.02 1.19
N MET A 45 9.70 -10.80 0.85
CA MET A 45 9.69 -9.66 1.78
C MET A 45 8.27 -9.23 2.15
N ILE A 46 8.11 -8.75 3.40
CA ILE A 46 6.87 -8.10 3.82
C ILE A 46 6.52 -6.97 2.87
N GLN A 47 5.23 -6.80 2.61
CA GLN A 47 4.71 -5.75 1.75
C GLN A 47 3.85 -4.79 2.54
N SER A 48 3.90 -3.51 2.19
CA SER A 48 2.97 -2.53 2.74
C SER A 48 1.60 -2.66 2.08
N MET A 49 0.53 -2.46 2.84
CA MET A 49 -0.84 -2.35 2.31
C MET A 49 -1.07 -1.03 1.57
N THR A 50 -0.34 0.01 1.90
CA THR A 50 -0.42 1.31 1.25
C THR A 50 0.50 1.34 0.03
N GLY A 51 0.07 2.06 -1.00
CA GLY A 51 0.90 2.21 -2.19
C GLY A 51 0.29 3.17 -3.21
N PHE A 52 1.15 3.63 -4.12
CA PHE A 52 0.80 4.46 -5.25
C PHE A 52 1.52 3.93 -6.49
N GLY A 53 0.79 3.86 -7.59
CA GLY A 53 1.36 3.51 -8.88
C GLY A 53 0.79 4.38 -9.98
N ARG A 54 1.62 4.76 -10.92
CA ARG A 54 1.24 5.52 -12.12
C ARG A 54 1.84 4.86 -13.34
N GLY A 55 0.99 4.67 -14.35
CA GLY A 55 1.40 4.22 -15.67
C GLY A 55 0.91 5.17 -16.73
N CYS A 56 1.66 5.30 -17.81
CA CYS A 56 1.34 6.18 -18.92
C CYS A 56 1.63 5.46 -20.24
N ALA A 57 0.64 5.45 -21.13
CA ALA A 57 0.85 4.98 -22.50
C ALA A 57 0.21 5.94 -23.50
N SER A 58 0.66 5.90 -24.73
CA SER A 58 0.16 6.78 -25.80
C SER A 58 -0.39 5.95 -26.94
N SER A 59 -1.59 6.29 -27.38
CA SER A 59 -2.14 5.83 -28.66
C SER A 59 -1.78 6.82 -29.79
N SER A 60 -2.26 6.59 -30.97
CA SER A 60 -2.06 7.45 -32.13
C SER A 60 -2.55 8.90 -31.92
N SER A 61 -3.59 9.11 -31.11
CA SER A 61 -4.22 10.43 -30.91
C SER A 61 -4.41 10.83 -29.44
N LYS A 62 -4.09 9.95 -28.48
CA LYS A 62 -4.35 10.18 -27.05
C LYS A 62 -3.20 9.71 -26.19
N LYS A 63 -2.97 10.43 -25.10
CA LYS A 63 -2.11 10.01 -23.99
C LYS A 63 -3.02 9.55 -22.84
N ILE A 64 -2.82 8.33 -22.39
CA ILE A 64 -3.61 7.72 -21.34
C ILE A 64 -2.74 7.58 -20.10
N THR A 65 -3.22 8.10 -18.98
CA THR A 65 -2.55 7.99 -17.68
C THR A 65 -3.47 7.24 -16.72
N VAL A 66 -2.94 6.19 -16.10
CA VAL A 66 -3.63 5.42 -15.06
C VAL A 66 -2.91 5.63 -13.74
N GLU A 67 -3.64 6.07 -12.73
CA GLU A 67 -3.15 6.20 -11.35
C GLU A 67 -3.92 5.25 -10.46
N ILE A 68 -3.21 4.49 -9.65
CA ILE A 68 -3.78 3.54 -8.68
C ILE A 68 -3.23 3.89 -7.30
N LYS A 69 -4.14 4.18 -6.36
CA LYS A 69 -3.83 4.43 -4.95
C LYS A 69 -4.41 3.31 -4.11
N SER A 70 -3.63 2.78 -3.19
CA SER A 70 -4.07 1.74 -2.27
C SER A 70 -3.89 2.19 -0.83
N LEU A 71 -4.96 2.01 -0.03
CA LEU A 71 -4.98 2.27 1.40
C LEU A 71 -5.27 0.98 2.15
N ASN A 72 -4.94 0.98 3.45
CA ASN A 72 -5.23 -0.16 4.31
C ASN A 72 -6.74 -0.42 4.39
N SER A 73 -7.16 -1.65 4.12
CA SER A 73 -8.51 -2.15 4.33
C SER A 73 -8.51 -3.67 4.54
N LYS A 74 -9.46 -4.15 5.32
CA LYS A 74 -9.63 -5.60 5.58
C LYS A 74 -10.12 -6.37 4.34
N GLN A 75 -10.89 -5.71 3.47
CA GLN A 75 -11.43 -6.29 2.25
C GLN A 75 -10.95 -5.50 1.04
N PHE A 76 -11.01 -6.13 -0.14
CA PHE A 76 -10.77 -5.42 -1.39
C PHE A 76 -11.99 -4.57 -1.72
N ASP A 77 -11.78 -3.27 -1.85
CA ASP A 77 -12.79 -2.31 -2.30
C ASP A 77 -12.15 -1.39 -3.35
N ALA A 78 -12.71 -1.36 -4.56
CA ALA A 78 -12.16 -0.60 -5.67
C ALA A 78 -13.15 0.47 -6.15
N ALA A 79 -12.81 1.72 -5.94
CA ALA A 79 -13.43 2.86 -6.60
C ALA A 79 -12.68 3.19 -7.89
N ALA A 80 -13.38 3.34 -9.02
CA ALA A 80 -12.74 3.71 -10.27
C ALA A 80 -13.42 4.95 -10.88
N ARG A 81 -12.59 5.90 -11.28
CA ARG A 81 -12.98 7.08 -12.07
C ARG A 81 -12.44 6.90 -13.48
N ILE A 82 -13.33 6.49 -14.38
CA ILE A 82 -12.98 6.15 -15.75
C ILE A 82 -13.74 7.09 -16.69
N PRO A 83 -13.04 7.76 -17.63
CA PRO A 83 -13.66 8.59 -18.65
C PRO A 83 -14.67 7.82 -19.47
N HIS A 84 -15.70 8.51 -19.98
CA HIS A 84 -16.82 7.91 -20.72
C HIS A 84 -16.36 7.02 -21.88
N ILE A 85 -15.29 7.41 -22.57
CA ILE A 85 -14.72 6.66 -23.71
C ILE A 85 -14.27 5.24 -23.33
N PHE A 86 -13.88 4.99 -22.06
CA PHE A 86 -13.42 3.69 -21.57
C PHE A 86 -14.39 3.03 -20.60
N ARG A 87 -15.64 3.51 -20.51
CA ARG A 87 -16.61 3.01 -19.54
C ARG A 87 -16.95 1.53 -19.72
N GLU A 88 -16.88 1.03 -20.93
CA GLU A 88 -17.11 -0.40 -21.24
C GLU A 88 -16.04 -1.32 -20.62
N TYR A 89 -14.84 -0.81 -20.37
CA TYR A 89 -13.72 -1.55 -19.78
C TYR A 89 -13.62 -1.45 -18.24
N ASP A 90 -14.56 -0.78 -17.57
CA ASP A 90 -14.53 -0.57 -16.11
C ASP A 90 -14.41 -1.90 -15.34
N ILE A 91 -15.24 -2.88 -15.68
CA ILE A 91 -15.24 -4.19 -15.00
C ILE A 91 -13.90 -4.92 -15.21
N GLU A 92 -13.34 -4.84 -16.42
CA GLU A 92 -12.09 -5.48 -16.74
C GLU A 92 -10.91 -4.86 -15.97
N ILE A 93 -10.83 -3.51 -15.93
CA ILE A 93 -9.79 -2.79 -15.20
C ILE A 93 -9.87 -3.16 -13.71
N ARG A 94 -11.04 -3.10 -13.09
CA ARG A 94 -11.25 -3.50 -11.68
C ARG A 94 -10.82 -4.94 -11.43
N SER A 95 -11.18 -5.87 -12.33
CA SER A 95 -10.81 -7.28 -12.21
C SER A 95 -9.30 -7.49 -12.30
N ARG A 96 -8.61 -6.79 -13.21
CA ARG A 96 -7.14 -6.84 -13.33
C ARG A 96 -6.45 -6.31 -12.07
N VAL A 97 -6.92 -5.18 -11.56
CA VAL A 97 -6.38 -4.57 -10.33
C VAL A 97 -6.67 -5.46 -9.12
N ALA A 98 -7.88 -6.02 -9.00
CA ALA A 98 -8.24 -6.94 -7.91
C ALA A 98 -7.35 -8.18 -7.87
N LYS A 99 -7.11 -8.82 -9.03
CA LYS A 99 -6.20 -9.98 -9.13
C LYS A 99 -4.75 -9.63 -8.77
N ALA A 100 -4.36 -8.38 -8.96
CA ALA A 100 -2.98 -7.95 -8.72
C ALA A 100 -2.70 -7.54 -7.27
N LEU A 101 -3.71 -7.03 -6.55
CA LEU A 101 -3.53 -6.36 -5.26
C LEU A 101 -4.16 -7.11 -4.07
N GLU A 102 -4.91 -8.17 -4.31
CA GLU A 102 -5.50 -9.09 -3.33
C GLU A 102 -6.44 -8.42 -2.32
N ARG A 103 -6.01 -7.38 -1.57
CA ARG A 103 -6.80 -6.63 -0.60
C ARG A 103 -6.39 -5.15 -0.52
N GLY A 104 -7.25 -4.33 0.09
CA GLY A 104 -7.04 -2.90 0.30
C GLY A 104 -8.18 -2.07 -0.29
N LYS A 105 -8.32 -0.83 0.16
CA LYS A 105 -9.18 0.16 -0.50
C LYS A 105 -8.38 0.82 -1.61
N VAL A 106 -8.83 0.61 -2.85
CA VAL A 106 -8.10 0.99 -4.06
C VAL A 106 -8.89 2.05 -4.83
N ASP A 107 -8.26 3.19 -5.09
CA ASP A 107 -8.77 4.23 -5.96
C ASP A 107 -8.04 4.16 -7.30
N ILE A 108 -8.78 3.94 -8.38
CA ILE A 108 -8.28 3.90 -9.75
C ILE A 108 -8.75 5.17 -10.46
N CYS A 109 -7.83 5.93 -11.02
CA CYS A 109 -8.13 7.11 -11.82
C CYS A 109 -7.52 6.97 -13.21
N VAL A 110 -8.35 7.04 -14.23
CA VAL A 110 -7.91 7.06 -15.62
C VAL A 110 -8.09 8.47 -16.16
N ALA A 111 -7.03 9.06 -16.67
CA ALA A 111 -7.05 10.36 -17.34
C ALA A 111 -6.67 10.18 -18.80
N VAL A 112 -7.31 10.95 -19.68
CA VAL A 112 -7.06 10.95 -21.12
C VAL A 112 -6.78 12.37 -21.57
N GLU A 113 -5.66 12.56 -22.22
CA GLU A 113 -5.27 13.81 -22.85
C GLU A 113 -5.25 13.58 -24.37
N SER A 114 -5.99 14.38 -25.14
CA SER A 114 -5.91 14.36 -26.62
C SER A 114 -4.58 15.01 -27.04
N THR A 115 -3.83 14.32 -27.87
CA THR A 115 -2.61 14.83 -28.50
C THR A 115 -2.90 15.39 -29.89
N ALA A 116 -4.11 15.17 -30.43
CA ALA A 116 -4.52 15.69 -31.73
C ALA A 116 -5.10 17.11 -31.59
N THR A 117 -4.88 17.93 -32.62
CA THR A 117 -5.44 19.28 -32.76
C THR A 117 -6.93 19.28 -33.12
N GLU A 118 -7.60 18.12 -33.00
CA GLU A 118 -9.02 17.97 -33.34
C GLU A 118 -9.91 18.40 -32.18
N THR A 119 -10.92 19.20 -32.50
CA THR A 119 -11.93 19.60 -31.51
C THR A 119 -12.80 18.42 -31.15
N THR A 120 -12.96 18.17 -29.84
CA THR A 120 -13.80 17.07 -29.30
C THR A 120 -15.30 17.29 -29.47
N SER A 121 -15.69 18.45 -29.97
CA SER A 121 -17.09 18.82 -30.18
C SER A 121 -17.28 19.44 -31.57
N THR A 122 -18.30 18.99 -32.27
CA THR A 122 -18.72 19.52 -33.57
C THR A 122 -20.01 20.32 -33.41
N VAL A 123 -20.18 21.32 -34.27
CA VAL A 123 -21.41 22.12 -34.28
C VAL A 123 -22.59 21.24 -34.77
N ASN A 124 -23.66 21.18 -33.98
CA ASN A 124 -24.84 20.40 -34.30
C ASN A 124 -25.77 21.17 -35.30
N VAL A 125 -25.41 21.11 -36.59
CA VAL A 125 -26.08 21.87 -37.64
C VAL A 125 -27.56 21.50 -37.77
N ASP A 126 -27.93 20.24 -37.47
CA ASP A 126 -29.32 19.78 -37.58
C ASP A 126 -30.21 20.44 -36.50
N ILE A 127 -29.74 20.43 -35.24
CA ILE A 127 -30.49 21.08 -34.14
C ILE A 127 -30.53 22.59 -34.32
N LEU A 128 -29.43 23.19 -34.72
CA LEU A 128 -29.37 24.63 -34.99
C LEU A 128 -30.31 25.02 -36.13
N GLY A 129 -30.45 24.18 -37.15
CA GLY A 129 -31.38 24.37 -38.23
C GLY A 129 -32.85 24.31 -37.76
N LEU A 130 -33.17 23.47 -36.79
CA LEU A 130 -34.49 23.42 -36.17
C LEU A 130 -34.75 24.70 -35.33
N TYR A 131 -33.81 25.12 -34.50
CA TYR A 131 -33.96 26.36 -33.74
C TYR A 131 -34.10 27.60 -34.62
N LYS A 132 -33.34 27.67 -35.72
CA LYS A 132 -33.47 28.76 -36.68
C LYS A 132 -34.90 28.85 -37.22
N ARG A 133 -35.49 27.74 -37.69
CA ARG A 133 -36.87 27.69 -38.19
C ARG A 133 -37.88 28.14 -37.14
N GLN A 134 -37.75 27.65 -35.91
CA GLN A 134 -38.66 28.03 -34.82
C GLN A 134 -38.58 29.52 -34.50
N LEU A 135 -37.40 30.11 -34.50
CA LEU A 135 -37.15 31.54 -34.26
C LEU A 135 -37.73 32.38 -35.38
N GLU A 136 -37.57 31.99 -36.65
CA GLU A 136 -38.16 32.67 -37.80
C GLU A 136 -39.71 32.62 -37.76
N GLU A 137 -40.32 31.50 -37.40
CA GLU A 137 -41.77 31.37 -37.22
C GLU A 137 -42.29 32.24 -36.08
N MET A 138 -41.58 32.25 -34.94
CA MET A 138 -41.85 33.10 -33.79
C MET A 138 -41.81 34.57 -34.18
N GLY A 139 -40.77 35.02 -34.91
CA GLY A 139 -40.62 36.38 -35.40
C GLY A 139 -41.78 36.80 -36.29
N LYS A 140 -42.20 35.93 -37.24
CA LYS A 140 -43.39 36.19 -38.06
C LYS A 140 -44.67 36.34 -37.25
N LYS A 141 -44.90 35.49 -36.25
CA LYS A 141 -46.10 35.54 -35.40
C LYS A 141 -46.15 36.78 -34.49
N LEU A 142 -45.02 37.21 -34.01
CA LEU A 142 -44.87 38.34 -33.06
C LEU A 142 -44.55 39.67 -33.77
N GLY A 143 -44.40 39.67 -35.11
CA GLY A 143 -44.04 40.93 -35.86
C GLY A 143 -42.63 41.45 -35.52
N LEU A 144 -41.73 40.57 -35.10
CA LEU A 144 -40.35 40.96 -34.73
C LEU A 144 -39.43 40.86 -35.96
N PRO A 145 -38.45 41.78 -36.13
CA PRO A 145 -37.44 41.65 -37.11
C PRO A 145 -36.53 40.48 -36.79
N GLY A 146 -35.90 39.84 -37.80
CA GLY A 146 -34.92 38.79 -37.59
C GLY A 146 -33.73 39.27 -36.78
N PRO A 147 -33.03 38.35 -36.04
CA PRO A 147 -31.88 38.70 -35.25
C PRO A 147 -30.76 39.30 -36.12
N ALA A 148 -30.04 40.30 -35.59
CA ALA A 148 -28.91 40.89 -36.29
C ALA A 148 -27.70 39.94 -36.38
N ASP A 149 -27.52 39.06 -35.36
CA ASP A 149 -26.47 38.03 -35.32
C ASP A 149 -27.02 36.66 -35.02
N TRP A 150 -27.24 35.88 -36.08
CA TRP A 150 -27.71 34.51 -36.03
C TRP A 150 -26.67 33.56 -35.37
N TYR A 151 -25.39 33.77 -35.60
CA TYR A 151 -24.34 32.87 -35.10
C TYR A 151 -24.23 32.94 -33.59
N SER A 152 -24.20 34.13 -33.05
CA SER A 152 -24.18 34.30 -31.59
C SER A 152 -25.43 33.71 -30.94
N LEU A 153 -26.61 33.99 -31.48
CA LEU A 153 -27.89 33.47 -30.95
C LEU A 153 -27.94 31.95 -30.96
N LEU A 154 -27.62 31.33 -32.09
CA LEU A 154 -27.71 29.87 -32.28
C LEU A 154 -26.69 29.12 -31.48
N MET A 155 -25.49 29.67 -31.30
CA MET A 155 -24.43 29.03 -30.50
C MET A 155 -24.73 29.03 -28.98
N HIS A 156 -25.66 29.88 -28.52
CA HIS A 156 -26.14 29.89 -27.13
C HIS A 156 -27.36 28.97 -26.89
N MET A 157 -27.91 28.35 -27.96
CA MET A 157 -29.02 27.42 -27.81
C MET A 157 -28.57 26.09 -27.19
N PRO A 158 -29.44 25.40 -26.45
CA PRO A 158 -29.15 24.07 -25.94
C PRO A 158 -28.72 23.12 -27.07
N ASP A 159 -27.79 22.22 -26.76
CA ASP A 159 -27.26 21.21 -27.71
C ASP A 159 -26.66 21.76 -29.01
N ALA A 160 -26.28 23.04 -29.03
CA ALA A 160 -25.61 23.68 -30.17
C ALA A 160 -24.31 22.98 -30.55
N MET A 161 -23.62 22.42 -29.57
CA MET A 161 -22.41 21.63 -29.73
C MET A 161 -22.73 20.16 -29.48
N LYS A 162 -22.38 19.30 -30.42
CA LYS A 162 -22.48 17.86 -30.30
C LYS A 162 -21.11 17.32 -29.95
N SER A 163 -21.00 16.74 -28.75
CA SER A 163 -19.84 15.93 -28.41
C SER A 163 -19.97 14.59 -29.12
N GLU A 164 -19.15 14.29 -30.08
CA GLU A 164 -19.10 12.95 -30.66
C GLU A 164 -18.54 12.01 -29.59
N GLN A 165 -19.39 11.11 -29.12
CA GLN A 165 -18.97 9.99 -28.28
C GLN A 165 -18.19 9.02 -29.18
N GLN A 166 -16.91 9.32 -29.42
CA GLN A 166 -16.05 8.36 -30.10
C GLN A 166 -15.87 7.14 -29.19
N ALA A 167 -16.26 5.98 -29.67
CA ALA A 167 -15.87 4.72 -29.03
C ALA A 167 -14.34 4.61 -29.04
N ALA A 168 -13.78 3.98 -28.02
CA ALA A 168 -12.34 3.77 -27.94
C ALA A 168 -11.86 3.00 -29.18
N ALA A 169 -10.87 3.50 -29.87
CA ALA A 169 -10.20 2.76 -30.92
C ALA A 169 -9.43 1.56 -30.32
N ALA A 170 -9.13 0.56 -31.13
CA ALA A 170 -8.37 -0.62 -30.67
C ALA A 170 -6.99 -0.22 -30.11
N ASP A 171 -6.36 0.81 -30.67
CA ASP A 171 -5.10 1.40 -30.18
C ASP A 171 -5.27 2.07 -28.81
N ASP A 172 -6.39 2.74 -28.56
CA ASP A 172 -6.69 3.38 -27.27
C ASP A 172 -6.87 2.33 -26.17
N TYR A 173 -7.55 1.21 -26.49
CA TYR A 173 -7.68 0.09 -25.58
C TYR A 173 -6.32 -0.55 -25.25
N ALA A 174 -5.47 -0.79 -26.26
CA ALA A 174 -4.14 -1.36 -26.05
C ALA A 174 -3.30 -0.46 -25.13
N ALA A 175 -3.31 0.85 -25.38
CA ALA A 175 -2.61 1.82 -24.53
C ALA A 175 -3.18 1.90 -23.11
N LEU A 176 -4.51 1.78 -22.93
CA LEU A 176 -5.15 1.71 -21.59
C LEU A 176 -4.67 0.49 -20.80
N ILE A 177 -4.61 -0.67 -21.43
CA ILE A 177 -4.16 -1.91 -20.78
C ILE A 177 -2.68 -1.85 -20.44
N GLU A 178 -1.84 -1.30 -21.31
CA GLU A 178 -0.42 -1.06 -21.05
C GLU A 178 -0.23 -0.11 -19.87
N ALA A 179 -0.87 1.06 -19.86
CA ALA A 179 -0.80 2.01 -18.76
C ALA A 179 -1.30 1.42 -17.43
N CYS A 180 -2.36 0.59 -17.48
CA CYS A 180 -2.85 -0.13 -16.30
C CYS A 180 -1.83 -1.14 -15.78
N GLY A 181 -1.16 -1.89 -16.68
CA GLY A 181 -0.09 -2.83 -16.33
C GLY A 181 1.08 -2.13 -15.64
N ASP A 182 1.54 -1.02 -16.20
CA ASP A 182 2.63 -0.21 -15.65
C ASP A 182 2.28 0.39 -14.29
N ALA A 183 1.04 0.90 -14.13
CA ALA A 183 0.56 1.42 -12.85
C ALA A 183 0.54 0.32 -11.76
N ILE A 184 0.12 -0.89 -12.10
CA ILE A 184 0.14 -2.05 -11.18
C ILE A 184 1.58 -2.42 -10.81
N ALA A 185 2.49 -2.47 -11.79
CA ALA A 185 3.90 -2.80 -11.57
C ALA A 185 4.56 -1.77 -10.64
N THR A 186 4.38 -0.48 -10.92
CA THR A 186 4.89 0.62 -10.10
C THR A 186 4.34 0.58 -8.67
N LEU A 187 3.04 0.29 -8.50
CA LEU A 187 2.44 0.17 -7.18
C LEU A 187 3.01 -1.03 -6.40
N ARG A 188 3.23 -2.16 -7.06
CA ARG A 188 3.86 -3.33 -6.42
C ARG A 188 5.28 -3.03 -5.96
N GLU A 189 6.06 -2.35 -6.80
CA GLU A 189 7.41 -1.93 -6.42
C GLU A 189 7.39 -0.98 -5.22
N PHE A 190 6.47 0.00 -5.21
CA PHE A 190 6.28 0.90 -4.08
C PHE A 190 5.97 0.13 -2.78
N ARG A 191 5.02 -0.84 -2.83
CA ARG A 191 4.67 -1.68 -1.68
C ARG A 191 5.87 -2.47 -1.13
N LEU A 192 6.75 -2.94 -2.01
CA LEU A 192 7.97 -3.65 -1.62
C LEU A 192 8.99 -2.71 -0.97
N GLN A 193 9.19 -1.51 -1.52
CA GLN A 193 10.08 -0.51 -0.94
C GLN A 193 9.62 -0.08 0.46
N GLU A 194 8.32 0.18 0.61
CA GLU A 194 7.73 0.49 1.93
C GLU A 194 7.80 -0.72 2.88
N GLY A 195 7.61 -1.94 2.37
CA GLY A 195 7.77 -3.16 3.15
C GLY A 195 9.18 -3.31 3.73
N ARG A 196 10.24 -2.96 2.98
CA ARG A 196 11.62 -2.95 3.50
C ARG A 196 11.79 -1.98 4.67
N LYS A 197 11.26 -0.77 4.55
CA LYS A 197 11.30 0.22 5.62
C LYS A 197 10.57 -0.27 6.87
N LEU A 198 9.42 -0.94 6.69
CA LEU A 198 8.68 -1.56 7.79
C LEU A 198 9.48 -2.68 8.45
N TYR A 199 10.18 -3.51 7.67
CA TYR A 199 11.04 -4.56 8.19
C TYR A 199 12.15 -3.98 9.08
N ASP A 200 12.89 -3.00 8.59
CA ASP A 200 13.97 -2.36 9.34
C ASP A 200 13.44 -1.66 10.60
N PHE A 201 12.28 -1.01 10.49
CA PHE A 201 11.60 -0.40 11.62
C PHE A 201 11.25 -1.43 12.70
N PHE A 202 10.58 -2.53 12.35
CA PHE A 202 10.20 -3.56 13.31
C PHE A 202 11.42 -4.19 13.97
N ARG A 203 12.43 -4.52 13.18
CA ARG A 203 13.68 -5.07 13.69
C ARG A 203 14.31 -4.16 14.74
N SER A 204 14.45 -2.87 14.43
CA SER A 204 15.01 -1.88 15.37
C SER A 204 14.18 -1.80 16.67
N LYS A 205 12.83 -1.78 16.57
CA LYS A 205 11.96 -1.72 17.74
C LYS A 205 12.05 -2.95 18.62
N ILE A 206 12.09 -4.13 18.02
CA ILE A 206 12.26 -5.41 18.73
C ILE A 206 13.63 -5.47 19.43
N GLU A 207 14.71 -5.06 18.75
CA GLU A 207 16.06 -4.97 19.33
C GLU A 207 16.09 -3.98 20.51
N ASN A 208 15.40 -2.83 20.40
CA ASN A 208 15.28 -1.87 21.50
C ASN A 208 14.57 -2.48 22.73
N ILE A 209 13.45 -3.19 22.54
CA ILE A 209 12.74 -3.86 23.63
C ILE A 209 13.65 -4.92 24.27
N GLY A 210 14.42 -5.67 23.47
CA GLY A 210 15.41 -6.63 23.97
C GLY A 210 16.47 -5.98 24.84
N SER A 211 17.04 -4.86 24.39
CA SER A 211 18.03 -4.09 25.18
C SER A 211 17.44 -3.52 26.46
N LEU A 212 16.21 -3.02 26.42
CA LEU A 212 15.49 -2.56 27.62
C LEU A 212 15.22 -3.69 28.61
N LEU A 213 15.01 -4.90 28.13
CA LEU A 213 14.83 -6.08 28.97
C LEU A 213 16.11 -6.44 29.72
N GLU A 214 17.28 -6.25 29.10
CA GLU A 214 18.59 -6.43 29.73
C GLU A 214 18.87 -5.31 30.76
N GLU A 215 18.44 -4.06 30.49
CA GLU A 215 18.58 -2.95 31.47
C GLU A 215 17.86 -3.23 32.82
N ILE A 216 16.92 -4.18 32.88
CA ILE A 216 16.19 -4.53 34.11
C ILE A 216 17.03 -5.35 35.07
N GLU A 217 17.97 -6.18 34.60
CA GLU A 217 18.70 -7.16 35.40
C GLU A 217 19.41 -6.59 36.66
N PRO A 218 20.11 -5.43 36.59
CA PRO A 218 20.74 -4.84 37.77
C PRO A 218 19.72 -4.47 38.87
N TYR A 219 18.59 -3.91 38.46
CA TYR A 219 17.56 -3.46 39.41
C TYR A 219 16.81 -4.63 40.04
N GLU A 220 16.69 -5.75 39.35
CA GLU A 220 16.09 -6.98 39.87
C GLU A 220 16.94 -7.57 41.00
N ALA A 221 18.26 -7.65 40.82
CA ALA A 221 19.19 -8.15 41.84
C ALA A 221 19.13 -7.34 43.12
N GLU A 222 18.92 -6.02 43.04
CA GLU A 222 18.86 -5.13 44.20
C GLU A 222 17.53 -5.16 44.97
N ARG A 223 16.44 -5.67 44.33
CA ARG A 223 15.08 -5.61 44.90
C ARG A 223 14.93 -6.36 46.20
N VAL A 224 15.35 -7.64 46.22
CA VAL A 224 15.19 -8.52 47.39
C VAL A 224 15.92 -7.99 48.62
N PRO A 225 17.22 -7.59 48.53
CA PRO A 225 17.93 -6.95 49.63
C PRO A 225 17.25 -5.68 50.16
N LYS A 226 16.78 -4.80 49.23
CA LYS A 226 16.11 -3.54 49.62
C LYS A 226 14.79 -3.81 50.35
N ILE A 227 14.01 -4.82 49.93
CA ILE A 227 12.76 -5.17 50.60
C ILE A 227 13.03 -5.75 51.98
N LYS A 228 14.03 -6.64 52.11
CA LYS A 228 14.45 -7.21 53.36
C LYS A 228 14.82 -6.12 54.36
N MET A 229 15.74 -5.24 53.99
CA MET A 229 16.20 -4.10 54.82
C MET A 229 15.00 -3.21 55.26
N ARG A 230 14.10 -2.88 54.34
CA ARG A 230 12.91 -2.08 54.67
C ARG A 230 11.97 -2.78 55.66
N LEU A 231 11.77 -4.09 55.54
CA LEU A 231 10.95 -4.86 56.47
C LEU A 231 11.62 -4.94 57.86
N GLU A 232 12.95 -5.15 57.91
CA GLU A 232 13.71 -5.17 59.17
C GLU A 232 13.64 -3.80 59.88
N GLU A 233 13.85 -2.68 59.14
CA GLU A 233 13.68 -1.31 59.69
C GLU A 233 12.27 -1.06 60.24
N GLN A 234 11.23 -1.55 59.56
CA GLN A 234 9.87 -1.38 60.03
C GLN A 234 9.58 -2.22 61.29
N LEU A 235 10.12 -3.41 61.37
CA LEU A 235 10.02 -4.27 62.55
C LEU A 235 10.79 -3.66 63.76
N GLU A 236 11.96 -3.11 63.53
CA GLU A 236 12.74 -2.40 64.60
C GLU A 236 11.98 -1.19 65.16
N ARG A 237 11.22 -0.46 64.33
CA ARG A 237 10.37 0.66 64.79
C ARG A 237 9.20 0.22 65.63
N LEU A 238 8.79 -1.03 65.49
CA LEU A 238 7.72 -1.67 66.28
C LEU A 238 8.31 -2.37 67.54
N SER A 239 9.37 -1.87 68.12
CA SER A 239 10.24 -2.41 69.20
C SER A 239 9.52 -2.96 70.46
N SER A 240 8.18 -2.94 70.51
CA SER A 240 7.36 -3.54 71.58
C SER A 240 6.73 -4.89 71.21
N ILE A 241 7.00 -5.43 70.00
CA ILE A 241 6.41 -6.67 69.52
C ILE A 241 7.54 -7.68 69.25
N GLU A 242 7.58 -8.76 70.07
CA GLU A 242 8.35 -9.95 69.73
C GLU A 242 7.80 -10.57 68.46
N TYR A 243 8.62 -10.63 67.41
CA TYR A 243 8.22 -11.31 66.16
C TYR A 243 8.93 -12.65 65.98
N ASP A 244 8.22 -13.58 65.39
CA ASP A 244 8.77 -14.89 65.04
C ASP A 244 9.63 -14.77 63.76
N ALA A 245 10.93 -15.00 63.87
CA ALA A 245 11.86 -14.95 62.74
C ALA A 245 11.49 -15.96 61.63
N GLY A 246 10.97 -17.14 62.00
CA GLY A 246 10.53 -18.14 61.02
C GLY A 246 9.31 -17.67 60.19
N ARG A 247 8.41 -16.91 60.82
CA ARG A 247 7.27 -16.31 60.12
C ARG A 247 7.72 -15.17 59.17
N LEU A 248 8.70 -14.39 59.56
CA LEU A 248 9.27 -13.38 58.68
C LEU A 248 9.92 -14.00 57.45
N GLU A 249 10.66 -15.10 57.60
CA GLU A 249 11.23 -15.83 56.45
C GLU A 249 10.19 -16.37 55.50
N GLN A 250 9.09 -16.94 56.03
CA GLN A 250 7.97 -17.41 55.21
C GLN A 250 7.31 -16.28 54.43
N GLU A 251 7.05 -15.13 55.07
CA GLU A 251 6.51 -13.94 54.36
C GLU A 251 7.50 -13.42 53.32
N MET A 252 8.80 -13.44 53.57
CA MET A 252 9.83 -13.06 52.60
C MET A 252 9.83 -13.97 51.38
N ILE A 253 9.70 -15.28 51.53
CA ILE A 253 9.60 -16.24 50.42
C ILE A 253 8.37 -15.90 49.58
N PHE A 254 7.21 -15.68 50.21
CA PHE A 254 5.98 -15.29 49.52
C PHE A 254 6.16 -13.97 48.71
N TYR A 255 6.84 -12.95 49.27
CA TYR A 255 7.13 -11.72 48.57
C TYR A 255 8.09 -11.91 47.40
N ILE A 256 9.11 -12.77 47.55
CA ILE A 256 10.08 -13.09 46.50
C ILE A 256 9.37 -13.76 45.34
N GLU A 257 8.52 -14.76 45.58
CA GLU A 257 7.73 -15.42 44.55
C GLU A 257 6.77 -14.47 43.84
N LYS A 258 6.09 -13.61 44.62
CA LYS A 258 5.16 -12.60 44.05
C LYS A 258 5.84 -11.56 43.16
N LEU A 259 7.11 -11.28 43.43
CA LEU A 259 7.91 -10.30 42.72
C LEU A 259 8.79 -10.94 41.62
N ASP A 260 8.79 -12.27 41.53
CA ASP A 260 9.57 -12.94 40.47
C ASP A 260 9.04 -12.55 39.09
N VAL A 261 9.98 -12.13 38.22
CA VAL A 261 9.74 -11.68 36.84
C VAL A 261 10.49 -12.54 35.81
N ASN A 262 11.12 -13.64 36.24
CA ASN A 262 11.92 -14.49 35.37
C ASN A 262 11.08 -15.12 34.26
N GLU A 263 9.87 -15.56 34.61
CA GLU A 263 8.95 -16.18 33.67
C GLU A 263 8.57 -15.16 32.58
N GLU A 264 8.18 -13.94 32.95
CA GLU A 264 7.83 -12.87 32.04
C GLU A 264 8.99 -12.48 31.12
N LYS A 265 10.20 -12.41 31.66
CA LYS A 265 11.43 -12.14 30.88
C LYS A 265 11.67 -13.22 29.82
N LEU A 266 11.56 -14.50 30.20
CA LEU A 266 11.77 -15.62 29.29
C LEU A 266 10.68 -15.66 28.21
N ARG A 267 9.42 -15.46 28.58
CA ARG A 267 8.31 -15.41 27.64
C ARG A 267 8.45 -14.21 26.69
N LEU A 268 8.78 -13.03 27.20
CA LEU A 268 9.00 -11.86 26.37
C LEU A 268 10.14 -12.08 25.37
N ARG A 269 11.30 -12.63 25.80
CA ARG A 269 12.39 -13.01 24.88
C ARG A 269 11.93 -13.98 23.79
N SER A 270 11.14 -14.99 24.17
CA SER A 270 10.59 -15.94 23.21
C SER A 270 9.66 -15.25 22.19
N HIS A 271 8.81 -14.33 22.63
CA HIS A 271 7.94 -13.58 21.73
C HIS A 271 8.69 -12.61 20.83
N LEU A 272 9.75 -11.95 21.32
CA LEU A 272 10.63 -11.11 20.51
C LEU A 272 11.28 -11.91 19.37
N ASN A 273 11.85 -13.08 19.69
CA ASN A 273 12.45 -13.97 18.69
C ASN A 273 11.40 -14.46 17.69
N TYR A 274 10.24 -14.89 18.16
CA TYR A 274 9.16 -15.37 17.28
C TYR A 274 8.61 -14.28 16.37
N PHE A 275 8.62 -13.02 16.83
CA PHE A 275 8.27 -11.88 15.99
C PHE A 275 9.28 -11.70 14.85
N LEU A 276 10.59 -11.76 15.15
CA LEU A 276 11.64 -11.64 14.13
C LEU A 276 11.63 -12.82 13.15
N GLU A 277 11.42 -14.05 13.63
CA GLU A 277 11.27 -15.24 12.80
C GLU A 277 10.05 -15.08 11.85
N THR A 278 8.89 -14.67 12.39
CA THR A 278 7.69 -14.44 11.60
C THR A 278 7.88 -13.30 10.60
N LEU A 279 8.62 -12.26 10.96
CA LEU A 279 8.93 -11.13 10.09
C LEU A 279 9.82 -11.53 8.90
N GLY A 280 10.78 -12.46 9.11
CA GLY A 280 11.71 -12.97 8.12
C GLY A 280 11.27 -14.26 7.42
N ASP A 281 10.10 -14.82 7.75
CA ASP A 281 9.63 -16.08 7.21
C ASP A 281 9.17 -15.93 5.76
N GLU A 282 9.96 -16.52 4.85
CA GLU A 282 9.73 -16.49 3.42
C GLU A 282 8.65 -17.46 2.94
N GLU A 283 8.32 -18.48 3.74
CA GLU A 283 7.36 -19.53 3.39
C GLU A 283 5.93 -19.19 3.83
N LEU A 284 5.77 -18.24 4.73
CA LEU A 284 4.44 -17.83 5.19
C LEU A 284 3.62 -17.19 4.06
N PRO A 285 2.35 -17.57 3.92
CA PRO A 285 1.44 -16.85 3.05
C PRO A 285 1.41 -15.38 3.46
N LYS A 286 1.64 -14.46 2.53
CA LYS A 286 1.63 -13.02 2.80
C LYS A 286 0.29 -12.55 3.36
N GLU A 287 -0.79 -13.22 2.96
CA GLU A 287 -2.10 -13.01 3.55
C GLU A 287 -2.12 -13.42 5.03
N GLY A 288 -2.22 -12.43 5.89
CA GLY A 288 -2.34 -12.63 7.33
C GLY A 288 -1.05 -12.52 8.12
N GLN A 289 0.11 -12.27 7.48
CA GLN A 289 1.38 -12.05 8.19
C GLN A 289 1.25 -10.87 9.18
N GLY A 290 0.68 -9.74 8.77
CA GLY A 290 0.39 -8.62 9.66
C GLY A 290 -0.53 -8.99 10.83
N LYS A 291 -1.53 -9.86 10.60
CA LYS A 291 -2.39 -10.35 11.69
C LYS A 291 -1.63 -11.21 12.69
N LYS A 292 -0.75 -12.10 12.21
CA LYS A 292 0.11 -12.95 13.07
C LYS A 292 1.07 -12.10 13.90
N LEU A 293 1.76 -11.13 13.27
CA LEU A 293 2.62 -10.17 13.96
C LEU A 293 1.84 -9.36 15.01
N GLY A 294 0.60 -8.96 14.70
CA GLY A 294 -0.29 -8.28 15.65
C GLY A 294 -0.63 -9.13 16.87
N PHE A 295 -0.89 -10.42 16.70
CA PHE A 295 -1.09 -11.33 17.84
C PHE A 295 0.16 -11.48 18.70
N ILE A 296 1.34 -11.64 18.08
CA ILE A 296 2.61 -11.73 18.83
C ILE A 296 2.83 -10.43 19.61
N ALA A 297 2.59 -9.26 19.01
CA ALA A 297 2.70 -7.96 19.69
C ALA A 297 1.70 -7.82 20.88
N GLN A 298 0.53 -8.46 20.81
CA GLN A 298 -0.39 -8.50 21.93
C GLN A 298 0.16 -9.35 23.08
N GLU A 299 0.73 -10.54 22.81
CA GLU A 299 1.36 -11.37 23.83
C GLU A 299 2.56 -10.66 24.47
N MET A 300 3.43 -10.01 23.66
CA MET A 300 4.50 -9.16 24.19
C MET A 300 3.95 -8.11 25.18
N GLY A 301 2.82 -7.48 24.83
CA GLY A 301 2.17 -6.50 25.70
C GLY A 301 1.67 -7.06 27.01
N ARG A 302 1.23 -8.31 27.04
CA ARG A 302 0.82 -9.01 28.28
C ARG A 302 2.04 -9.20 29.18
N GLU A 303 3.15 -9.71 28.65
CA GLU A 303 4.37 -9.93 29.42
C GLU A 303 4.95 -8.61 29.95
N ILE A 304 5.01 -7.55 29.13
CA ILE A 304 5.47 -6.23 29.56
C ILE A 304 4.58 -5.65 30.67
N ASN A 305 3.26 -5.83 30.58
CA ASN A 305 2.32 -5.37 31.62
C ASN A 305 2.51 -6.11 32.93
N THR A 306 2.66 -7.44 32.89
CA THR A 306 2.88 -8.27 34.08
C THR A 306 4.22 -7.93 34.73
N LEU A 307 5.28 -7.77 33.92
CA LEU A 307 6.60 -7.32 34.37
C LEU A 307 6.49 -5.96 35.08
N GLY A 308 5.74 -5.01 34.52
CA GLY A 308 5.49 -3.71 35.14
C GLY A 308 4.75 -3.80 36.47
N SER A 309 3.73 -4.66 36.57
CA SER A 309 2.95 -4.84 37.81
C SER A 309 3.76 -5.51 38.94
N LYS A 310 4.69 -6.40 38.59
CA LYS A 310 5.56 -7.10 39.52
C LYS A 310 6.84 -6.32 39.88
N SER A 311 7.22 -5.28 39.12
CA SER A 311 8.53 -4.65 39.26
C SER A 311 8.77 -3.94 40.59
N ASN A 312 7.77 -3.39 41.26
CA ASN A 312 7.85 -2.69 42.55
C ASN A 312 9.13 -1.86 42.77
N ASN A 313 9.65 -1.26 41.69
CA ASN A 313 10.88 -0.43 41.66
C ASN A 313 10.65 0.69 40.63
N ALA A 314 10.94 1.94 41.01
CA ALA A 314 10.65 3.12 40.17
C ALA A 314 11.47 3.13 38.87
N ASP A 315 12.71 2.67 38.89
CA ASP A 315 13.58 2.68 37.71
C ASP A 315 13.19 1.55 36.75
N MET A 316 12.84 0.37 37.25
CA MET A 316 12.23 -0.69 36.44
C MET A 316 10.92 -0.22 35.81
N GLN A 317 10.08 0.53 36.52
CA GLN A 317 8.83 1.09 35.99
C GLN A 317 9.11 2.04 34.81
N LYS A 318 10.13 2.88 34.88
CA LYS A 318 10.54 3.76 33.79
C LYS A 318 10.97 2.97 32.54
N ILE A 319 11.71 1.87 32.74
CA ILE A 319 12.12 0.99 31.65
C ILE A 319 10.90 0.32 31.00
N VAL A 320 9.98 -0.17 31.82
CA VAL A 320 8.70 -0.77 31.33
C VAL A 320 7.87 0.23 30.52
N VAL A 321 7.82 1.50 30.93
CA VAL A 321 7.13 2.54 30.13
C VAL A 321 7.81 2.71 28.77
N ARG A 322 9.15 2.76 28.70
CA ARG A 322 9.88 2.80 27.42
C ARG A 322 9.59 1.58 26.55
N MET A 323 9.51 0.37 27.12
CA MET A 323 9.12 -0.84 26.38
C MET A 323 7.70 -0.72 25.81
N LYS A 324 6.77 -0.16 26.57
CA LYS A 324 5.38 0.05 26.12
C LYS A 324 5.32 1.02 24.96
N ASP A 325 6.10 2.10 25.01
CA ASP A 325 6.16 3.10 23.93
C ASP A 325 6.71 2.47 22.62
N GLU A 326 7.76 1.65 22.71
CA GLU A 326 8.30 0.90 21.56
C GLU A 326 7.24 -0.08 21.01
N LEU A 327 6.54 -0.78 21.88
CA LEU A 327 5.52 -1.75 21.49
C LEU A 327 4.29 -1.12 20.85
N GLU A 328 3.83 0.05 21.34
CA GLU A 328 2.70 0.76 20.71
C GLU A 328 3.03 1.18 19.29
N GLN A 329 4.26 1.65 19.04
CA GLN A 329 4.71 1.97 17.68
C GLN A 329 4.71 0.73 16.78
N ILE A 330 5.10 -0.46 17.31
CA ILE A 330 4.99 -1.72 16.57
C ILE A 330 3.52 -2.00 16.22
N LYS A 331 2.61 -1.93 17.19
CA LYS A 331 1.17 -2.22 16.98
C LYS A 331 0.52 -1.31 15.95
N GLU A 332 0.87 -0.03 15.92
CA GLU A 332 0.39 0.91 14.92
C GLU A 332 0.84 0.51 13.51
N GLN A 333 2.11 0.16 13.35
CA GLN A 333 2.69 -0.15 12.04
C GLN A 333 2.36 -1.56 11.53
N VAL A 334 2.10 -2.52 12.42
CA VAL A 334 1.68 -3.89 12.03
C VAL A 334 0.38 -3.88 11.22
N LEU A 335 -0.49 -2.90 11.44
CA LEU A 335 -1.72 -2.71 10.66
C LEU A 335 -1.45 -2.41 9.17
N ASN A 336 -0.27 -1.92 8.84
CA ASN A 336 0.15 -1.60 7.48
C ASN A 336 0.86 -2.77 6.75
N VAL A 337 1.05 -3.90 7.42
CA VAL A 337 1.63 -5.12 6.83
C VAL A 337 0.54 -5.93 6.13
N LEU A 338 0.82 -6.36 4.87
CA LEU A 338 -0.10 -7.14 4.04
C LEU A 338 -0.31 -8.55 4.59
#